data_54ce2156e40bb434e777ad54eddfbe11
#
_entry.id   54ce2156e40bb434e777ad54eddfbe11
#
_cell.length_a   1.000
_cell.length_b   1.000
_cell.length_c   1.000
_cell.angle_alpha   90.00
_cell.angle_beta   90.00
_cell.angle_gamma   90.00
#
_symmetry.space_group_name_H-M   'P 1'
#
loop_
_entity.id
_entity.type
_entity.pdbx_description
1 polymer ?
#
loop_
_entity_poly.entity_id
_entity_poly.type
_entity_poly.pdbx_seq_one_letter_code
_entity_poly.pdbx_strand_id
1 'polypeptide(L)'
;LRVYKNKMQRYNDKKNERKGRSNMKTFRLRCKKLCAVVLMIVTAFGFSFATPKTAQAANTKYWIKVNKQANVATVYQLKNGTYKPIKAFLVSCGGANTPAGTFYTPAKYRWQTLMGPSYGQYCTRVHGGVLFHSVWYYEKNPSTQSTVQFNKLGQTASHGCIRLSVGDAKWIYDNCALGTKVTVYSSSNPGPLGKPKGIKVSTARRQYWDPTDPSKKNPYRKQKATLTVAKKKAKTAEYGTSYNVKSGVTAKDKITKKSL
;
A
#
# COMPACT_ATOMS: atom_id res chain seq x y z
N LEU A 1 2.19 -71.31 49.48
CA LEU A 1 2.41 -70.81 48.10
C LEU A 1 2.03 -69.34 47.93
N ARG A 2 0.89 -68.84 48.47
CA ARG A 2 0.38 -67.48 48.29
C ARG A 2 1.30 -66.43 48.97
N VAL A 3 1.88 -66.72 50.13
CA VAL A 3 2.82 -65.81 50.85
C VAL A 3 4.13 -65.62 50.06
N TYR A 4 4.61 -66.65 49.43
CA TYR A 4 5.86 -66.61 48.61
C TYR A 4 5.70 -65.78 47.35
N LYS A 5 4.57 -65.92 46.66
CA LYS A 5 4.21 -65.12 45.49
C LYS A 5 4.15 -63.62 45.84
N ASN A 6 3.52 -63.27 46.95
CA ASN A 6 3.44 -61.88 47.37
C ASN A 6 4.83 -61.25 47.77
N LYS A 7 5.71 -62.06 48.34
CA LYS A 7 7.09 -61.58 48.60
C LYS A 7 7.90 -61.30 47.33
N MET A 8 7.79 -62.21 46.36
CA MET A 8 8.44 -62.05 45.07
C MET A 8 7.91 -60.88 44.28
N GLN A 9 6.60 -60.64 44.31
CA GLN A 9 5.97 -59.49 43.68
C GLN A 9 6.51 -58.16 44.27
N ARG A 10 6.53 -58.01 45.58
CA ARG A 10 7.09 -56.84 46.27
C ARG A 10 8.60 -56.61 45.96
N TYR A 11 9.36 -57.70 45.81
CA TYR A 11 10.77 -57.59 45.47
C TYR A 11 10.96 -57.07 44.05
N ASN A 12 10.17 -57.54 43.10
CA ASN A 12 10.23 -57.11 41.73
C ASN A 12 9.77 -55.65 41.59
N ASP A 13 8.72 -55.24 42.29
CA ASP A 13 8.24 -53.87 42.30
C ASP A 13 9.29 -52.88 42.81
N LYS A 14 9.96 -53.23 43.93
CA LYS A 14 11.08 -52.40 44.49
C LYS A 14 12.29 -52.35 43.52
N LYS A 15 12.57 -53.40 42.82
CA LYS A 15 13.66 -53.45 41.81
C LYS A 15 13.37 -52.58 40.63
N ASN A 16 12.11 -52.58 40.14
CA ASN A 16 11.64 -51.70 39.04
C ASN A 16 11.64 -50.23 39.44
N GLU A 17 11.18 -49.90 40.66
CA GLU A 17 11.24 -48.51 41.17
C GLU A 17 12.68 -47.98 41.26
N ARG A 18 13.62 -48.78 41.74
CA ARG A 18 15.06 -48.39 41.78
C ARG A 18 15.64 -48.16 40.42
N LYS A 19 15.27 -48.99 39.43
CA LYS A 19 15.70 -48.86 38.04
C LYS A 19 15.09 -47.61 37.37
N GLY A 20 13.81 -47.29 37.66
CA GLY A 20 13.14 -46.09 37.20
C GLY A 20 13.77 -44.81 37.77
N ARG A 21 14.09 -44.81 39.09
CA ARG A 21 14.76 -43.64 39.74
C ARG A 21 16.20 -43.44 39.22
N SER A 22 16.94 -44.48 38.91
CA SER A 22 18.29 -44.39 38.33
C SER A 22 18.23 -43.80 36.90
N ASN A 23 17.31 -44.27 36.08
CA ASN A 23 17.13 -43.76 34.71
C ASN A 23 16.67 -42.29 34.69
N MET A 24 15.83 -41.88 35.67
CA MET A 24 15.39 -40.51 35.77
C MET A 24 16.49 -39.56 36.23
N LYS A 25 17.38 -40.01 37.13
CA LYS A 25 18.58 -39.25 37.55
C LYS A 25 19.56 -39.04 36.35
N THR A 26 19.86 -40.08 35.62
CA THR A 26 20.74 -40.00 34.42
C THR A 26 20.14 -39.14 33.33
N PHE A 27 18.82 -39.22 33.08
CA PHE A 27 18.12 -38.38 32.14
C PHE A 27 18.19 -36.90 32.55
N ARG A 28 17.92 -36.54 33.85
CA ARG A 28 18.03 -35.17 34.38
C ARG A 28 19.46 -34.61 34.27
N LEU A 29 20.49 -35.44 34.50
CA LEU A 29 21.89 -35.00 34.34
C LEU A 29 22.26 -34.76 32.87
N ARG A 30 21.79 -35.60 31.94
CA ARG A 30 21.96 -35.38 30.49
C ARG A 30 21.26 -34.15 29.98
N CYS A 31 20.01 -33.88 30.42
CA CYS A 31 19.30 -32.64 30.07
C CYS A 31 20.02 -31.42 30.62
N LYS A 32 20.51 -31.42 31.88
CA LYS A 32 21.26 -30.26 32.44
C LYS A 32 22.54 -29.98 31.66
N LYS A 33 23.30 -31.03 31.24
CA LYS A 33 24.50 -30.87 30.41
C LYS A 33 24.18 -30.37 29.01
N LEU A 34 23.09 -30.86 28.41
CA LEU A 34 22.63 -30.39 27.09
C LEU A 34 22.19 -28.92 27.13
N CYS A 35 21.42 -28.52 28.15
CA CYS A 35 21.02 -27.12 28.34
C CYS A 35 22.20 -26.20 28.54
N ALA A 36 23.23 -26.63 29.31
CA ALA A 36 24.44 -25.83 29.53
C ALA A 36 25.25 -25.64 28.23
N VAL A 37 25.36 -26.67 27.41
CA VAL A 37 26.05 -26.60 26.08
C VAL A 37 25.29 -25.72 25.12
N VAL A 38 23.94 -25.81 25.07
CA VAL A 38 23.11 -24.95 24.23
C VAL A 38 23.21 -23.49 24.68
N LEU A 39 23.23 -23.22 25.99
CA LEU A 39 23.40 -21.87 26.53
C LEU A 39 24.78 -21.29 26.18
N MET A 40 25.87 -22.08 26.23
CA MET A 40 27.21 -21.62 25.86
C MET A 40 27.34 -21.39 24.35
N ILE A 41 26.68 -22.18 23.51
CA ILE A 41 26.66 -21.96 22.05
C ILE A 41 25.91 -20.68 21.69
N VAL A 42 24.81 -20.36 22.39
CA VAL A 42 24.05 -19.12 22.19
C VAL A 42 24.84 -17.88 22.62
N THR A 43 25.75 -17.99 23.61
CA THR A 43 26.63 -16.89 24.01
C THR A 43 27.88 -16.74 23.15
N ALA A 44 28.36 -17.82 22.52
CA ALA A 44 29.55 -17.79 21.65
C ALA A 44 29.23 -17.33 20.22
N PHE A 45 28.07 -17.67 19.70
CA PHE A 45 27.51 -17.00 18.53
C PHE A 45 26.82 -15.74 19.05
N GLY A 46 27.54 -14.62 19.05
CA GLY A 46 26.94 -13.30 19.24
C GLY A 46 25.78 -13.16 18.27
N PHE A 47 24.56 -13.48 18.71
CA PHE A 47 23.36 -13.00 18.06
C PHE A 47 23.42 -11.48 18.17
N SER A 48 24.08 -10.88 17.20
CA SER A 48 23.76 -9.49 16.86
C SER A 48 22.26 -9.50 16.58
N PHE A 49 21.45 -9.22 17.63
CA PHE A 49 20.14 -8.69 17.44
C PHE A 49 20.38 -7.42 16.63
N ALA A 50 20.34 -7.53 15.28
CA ALA A 50 20.17 -6.39 14.44
C ALA A 50 18.89 -5.74 15.00
N THR A 51 19.05 -4.77 15.90
CA THR A 51 17.96 -3.88 16.28
C THR A 51 17.35 -3.48 14.96
N PRO A 52 16.02 -3.64 14.77
CA PRO A 52 15.41 -3.16 13.54
C PRO A 52 15.85 -1.71 13.45
N LYS A 53 16.69 -1.44 12.44
CA LYS A 53 17.19 -0.09 12.19
C LYS A 53 15.93 0.72 12.05
N THR A 54 15.54 1.44 13.11
CA THR A 54 14.43 2.39 13.05
C THR A 54 14.77 3.19 11.81
N ALA A 55 13.91 3.11 10.80
CA ALA A 55 14.14 3.83 9.54
C ALA A 55 14.24 5.29 9.93
N GLN A 56 15.49 5.72 10.14
CA GLN A 56 15.80 7.07 10.55
C GLN A 56 15.20 7.94 9.46
N ALA A 57 14.42 8.92 9.87
CA ALA A 57 13.75 9.86 9.01
C ALA A 57 14.80 10.57 8.14
N ALA A 58 15.29 9.89 7.10
CA ALA A 58 16.08 10.54 6.08
C ALA A 58 15.19 11.66 5.54
N ASN A 59 15.75 12.86 5.38
CA ASN A 59 15.11 13.95 4.64
C ASN A 59 14.86 13.46 3.22
N THR A 60 13.80 12.65 3.06
CA THR A 60 13.43 12.13 1.74
C THR A 60 12.95 13.30 0.89
N LYS A 61 13.27 13.25 -0.38
CA LYS A 61 12.87 14.27 -1.37
C LYS A 61 11.38 14.62 -1.29
N TYR A 62 10.55 13.69 -0.82
CA TYR A 62 9.10 13.84 -0.76
C TYR A 62 8.53 13.54 0.63
N TRP A 63 7.44 14.22 0.96
CA TRP A 63 6.57 13.96 2.09
C TRP A 63 5.13 13.88 1.57
N ILE A 64 4.39 12.83 1.90
CA ILE A 64 3.01 12.65 1.49
C ILE A 64 2.09 12.90 2.69
N LYS A 65 1.16 13.85 2.56
CA LYS A 65 0.10 14.10 3.55
C LYS A 65 -1.22 13.56 3.02
N VAL A 66 -1.82 12.61 3.72
CA VAL A 66 -3.09 11.97 3.36
C VAL A 66 -4.19 12.51 4.25
N ASN A 67 -5.08 13.30 3.69
CA ASN A 67 -6.31 13.70 4.35
C ASN A 67 -7.38 12.64 4.11
N LYS A 68 -7.62 11.77 5.10
CA LYS A 68 -8.54 10.64 4.96
C LYS A 68 -10.01 11.05 4.99
N GLN A 69 -10.36 12.21 5.52
CA GLN A 69 -11.72 12.77 5.53
C GLN A 69 -12.06 13.34 4.15
N ALA A 70 -11.19 14.18 3.59
CA ALA A 70 -11.38 14.77 2.27
C ALA A 70 -11.08 13.77 1.13
N ASN A 71 -10.43 12.63 1.43
CA ASN A 71 -9.94 11.65 0.44
C ASN A 71 -8.99 12.28 -0.59
N VAL A 72 -7.99 13.00 -0.09
CA VAL A 72 -6.93 13.66 -0.88
C VAL A 72 -5.57 13.33 -0.30
N ALA A 73 -4.61 12.97 -1.15
CA ALA A 73 -3.21 12.88 -0.77
C ALA A 73 -2.41 13.98 -1.46
N THR A 74 -1.76 14.84 -0.67
CA THR A 74 -0.90 15.91 -1.18
C THR A 74 0.56 15.52 -1.04
N VAL A 75 1.30 15.58 -2.13
CA VAL A 75 2.74 15.36 -2.15
C VAL A 75 3.46 16.70 -2.01
N TYR A 76 4.38 16.73 -1.08
CA TYR A 76 5.29 17.85 -0.86
C TYR A 76 6.69 17.44 -1.29
N GLN A 77 7.40 18.35 -1.95
CA GLN A 77 8.79 18.18 -2.34
C GLN A 77 9.68 19.09 -1.50
N LEU A 78 10.78 18.55 -1.00
CA LEU A 78 11.80 19.33 -0.32
C LEU A 78 12.54 20.19 -1.36
N LYS A 79 12.49 21.52 -1.20
CA LYS A 79 13.18 22.51 -2.02
C LYS A 79 13.76 23.58 -1.09
N ASN A 80 15.05 23.79 -1.15
CA ASN A 80 15.76 24.79 -0.32
C ASN A 80 15.39 24.68 1.17
N GLY A 81 15.46 23.46 1.73
CA GLY A 81 15.17 23.20 3.14
C GLY A 81 13.67 23.20 3.53
N THR A 82 12.75 23.53 2.62
CA THR A 82 11.31 23.65 2.89
C THR A 82 10.50 22.70 2.02
N TYR A 83 9.49 22.04 2.61
CA TYR A 83 8.55 21.20 1.88
C TYR A 83 7.44 22.04 1.23
N LYS A 84 7.43 22.09 -0.10
CA LYS A 84 6.41 22.79 -0.90
C LYS A 84 5.45 21.79 -1.55
N PRO A 85 4.13 22.03 -1.56
CA PRO A 85 3.16 21.15 -2.20
C PRO A 85 3.33 21.20 -3.72
N ILE A 86 3.42 20.03 -4.36
CA ILE A 86 3.66 19.92 -5.81
C ILE A 86 2.59 19.16 -6.56
N LYS A 87 1.84 18.28 -5.87
CA LYS A 87 0.88 17.40 -6.51
C LYS A 87 -0.20 16.98 -5.52
N ALA A 88 -1.45 16.89 -5.97
CA ALA A 88 -2.55 16.31 -5.22
C ALA A 88 -3.11 15.10 -5.98
N PHE A 89 -3.41 14.03 -5.26
CA PHE A 89 -4.03 12.82 -5.76
C PHE A 89 -5.41 12.64 -5.16
N LEU A 90 -6.37 12.24 -5.98
CA LEU A 90 -7.66 11.78 -5.52
C LEU A 90 -7.51 10.35 -4.98
N VAL A 91 -7.85 10.13 -3.71
CA VAL A 91 -7.68 8.83 -3.06
C VAL A 91 -9.01 8.29 -2.52
N SER A 92 -9.05 7.02 -2.15
CA SER A 92 -10.12 6.45 -1.33
C SER A 92 -9.50 5.78 -0.11
N CYS A 93 -9.82 6.32 1.06
CA CYS A 93 -9.39 5.80 2.35
C CYS A 93 -10.48 4.92 2.98
N GLY A 94 -10.17 4.26 4.10
CA GLY A 94 -11.07 3.40 4.87
C GLY A 94 -11.70 4.08 6.08
N GLY A 95 -11.75 5.41 6.12
CA GLY A 95 -12.31 6.15 7.26
C GLY A 95 -11.53 5.85 8.56
N ALA A 96 -12.22 5.33 9.57
CA ALA A 96 -11.61 4.94 10.85
C ALA A 96 -10.52 3.86 10.68
N ASN A 97 -10.70 2.94 9.72
CA ASN A 97 -9.77 1.84 9.46
C ASN A 97 -8.45 2.30 8.80
N THR A 98 -8.36 3.53 8.29
CA THR A 98 -7.09 4.12 7.88
C THR A 98 -6.50 4.85 9.08
N PRO A 99 -5.43 4.32 9.73
CA PRO A 99 -4.90 4.89 10.96
C PRO A 99 -4.33 6.29 10.70
N ALA A 100 -4.65 7.24 11.58
CA ALA A 100 -4.00 8.55 11.61
C ALA A 100 -2.61 8.42 12.24
N GLY A 101 -1.69 9.28 11.85
CA GLY A 101 -0.32 9.28 12.37
C GLY A 101 0.72 9.61 11.33
N THR A 102 1.99 9.53 11.74
CA THR A 102 3.13 9.69 10.85
C THR A 102 3.88 8.36 10.72
N PHE A 103 4.09 7.94 9.49
CA PHE A 103 4.68 6.66 9.10
C PHE A 103 5.81 6.90 8.10
N TYR A 104 6.59 5.84 7.85
CA TYR A 104 7.67 5.84 6.85
C TYR A 104 7.53 4.57 6.00
N THR A 105 7.59 4.73 4.67
CA THR A 105 7.31 3.62 3.74
C THR A 105 8.38 2.53 3.80
N PRO A 106 8.08 1.30 4.28
CA PRO A 106 9.10 0.27 4.47
C PRO A 106 9.28 -0.66 3.26
N ALA A 107 8.30 -0.75 2.35
CA ALA A 107 8.33 -1.73 1.26
C ALA A 107 7.47 -1.32 0.07
N LYS A 108 7.78 -1.89 -1.10
CA LYS A 108 7.05 -1.72 -2.35
C LYS A 108 6.82 -3.06 -3.04
N TYR A 109 5.69 -3.20 -3.74
CA TYR A 109 5.34 -4.40 -4.47
C TYR A 109 4.72 -4.01 -5.82
N ARG A 110 5.20 -4.61 -6.91
CA ARG A 110 4.62 -4.34 -8.23
C ARG A 110 3.15 -4.79 -8.31
N TRP A 111 2.86 -5.95 -7.74
CA TRP A 111 1.54 -6.50 -7.47
C TRP A 111 1.47 -7.03 -6.05
N GLN A 112 0.35 -6.85 -5.39
CA GLN A 112 0.09 -7.37 -4.06
C GLN A 112 -1.31 -7.99 -4.01
N THR A 113 -1.42 -9.17 -3.40
CA THR A 113 -2.71 -9.74 -3.01
C THR A 113 -3.30 -8.90 -1.88
N LEU A 114 -4.56 -8.53 -2.02
CA LEU A 114 -5.32 -7.74 -1.07
C LEU A 114 -6.36 -8.62 -0.37
N MET A 115 -7.16 -8.02 0.52
CA MET A 115 -8.25 -8.70 1.20
C MET A 115 -9.30 -9.23 0.20
N GLY A 116 -9.75 -10.46 0.40
CA GLY A 116 -10.54 -11.21 -0.58
C GLY A 116 -9.66 -11.59 -1.78
N PRO A 117 -10.04 -12.40 -2.73
CA PRO A 117 -9.24 -12.70 -3.91
C PRO A 117 -9.21 -11.49 -4.85
N SER A 118 -8.46 -10.45 -4.47
CA SER A 118 -8.28 -9.23 -5.24
C SER A 118 -6.82 -8.77 -5.20
N TYR A 119 -6.43 -7.93 -6.16
CA TYR A 119 -5.04 -7.54 -6.36
C TYR A 119 -4.91 -6.04 -6.54
N GLY A 120 -3.80 -5.46 -6.07
CA GLY A 120 -3.40 -4.08 -6.35
C GLY A 120 -2.07 -4.04 -7.08
N GLN A 121 -1.86 -3.04 -7.92
CA GLN A 121 -0.57 -2.76 -8.52
C GLN A 121 0.06 -1.48 -7.98
N TYR A 122 1.39 -1.38 -8.15
CA TYR A 122 2.19 -0.25 -7.67
C TYR A 122 1.96 0.04 -6.19
N CYS A 123 2.00 -1.03 -5.40
CA CYS A 123 1.75 -0.95 -3.97
C CYS A 123 2.95 -0.41 -3.22
N THR A 124 2.74 0.60 -2.38
CA THR A 124 3.75 1.13 -1.44
C THR A 124 3.19 1.01 -0.04
N ARG A 125 3.86 0.26 0.84
CA ARG A 125 3.42 0.07 2.23
C ARG A 125 3.55 1.37 3.01
N VAL A 126 2.53 1.70 3.77
CA VAL A 126 2.51 2.85 4.69
C VAL A 126 2.79 2.40 6.11
N HIS A 127 1.96 1.47 6.63
CA HIS A 127 2.05 0.94 7.98
C HIS A 127 1.27 -0.37 8.09
N GLY A 128 1.80 -1.38 8.76
CA GLY A 128 1.12 -2.66 8.94
C GLY A 128 0.60 -3.23 7.62
N GLY A 129 -0.70 -3.48 7.52
CA GLY A 129 -1.39 -3.91 6.30
C GLY A 129 -1.82 -2.77 5.36
N VAL A 130 -1.63 -1.50 5.74
CA VAL A 130 -2.09 -0.34 4.96
C VAL A 130 -1.10 -0.02 3.85
N LEU A 131 -1.61 0.05 2.62
CA LEU A 131 -0.86 0.33 1.40
C LEU A 131 -1.43 1.53 0.67
N PHE A 132 -0.58 2.31 -0.01
CA PHE A 132 -0.95 2.98 -1.25
C PHE A 132 -1.00 1.92 -2.35
N HIS A 133 -2.06 1.87 -3.13
CA HIS A 133 -2.15 0.97 -4.28
C HIS A 133 -3.21 1.46 -5.27
N SER A 134 -3.16 0.97 -6.50
CA SER A 134 -4.23 1.21 -7.49
C SER A 134 -5.58 0.71 -6.96
N VAL A 135 -6.69 1.19 -7.52
CA VAL A 135 -7.97 0.47 -7.35
C VAL A 135 -7.76 -1.00 -7.68
N TRP A 136 -8.45 -1.88 -6.98
CA TRP A 136 -8.21 -3.30 -7.03
C TRP A 136 -8.71 -4.00 -8.31
N TYR A 137 -8.09 -5.14 -8.61
CA TYR A 137 -8.33 -6.01 -9.75
C TYR A 137 -8.89 -7.36 -9.32
N TYR A 138 -9.66 -8.00 -10.20
CA TYR A 138 -10.11 -9.38 -10.01
C TYR A 138 -8.98 -10.39 -10.21
N GLU A 139 -7.99 -10.05 -11.05
CA GLU A 139 -6.81 -10.87 -11.36
C GLU A 139 -5.56 -9.97 -11.42
N LYS A 140 -4.36 -10.57 -11.44
CA LYS A 140 -3.09 -9.84 -11.67
C LYS A 140 -2.97 -9.42 -13.16
N ASN A 141 -4.02 -8.84 -13.69
CA ASN A 141 -4.13 -8.41 -15.07
C ASN A 141 -4.70 -6.97 -15.15
N PRO A 142 -4.01 -6.02 -15.83
CA PRO A 142 -4.45 -4.63 -15.92
C PRO A 142 -5.83 -4.40 -16.55
N SER A 143 -6.35 -5.35 -17.31
CA SER A 143 -7.69 -5.26 -17.92
C SER A 143 -8.84 -5.65 -16.99
N THR A 144 -8.53 -6.12 -15.77
CA THR A 144 -9.51 -6.66 -14.83
C THR A 144 -9.79 -5.76 -13.63
N GLN A 145 -9.48 -4.45 -13.71
CA GLN A 145 -9.77 -3.51 -12.64
C GLN A 145 -11.29 -3.33 -12.47
N SER A 146 -11.76 -3.27 -11.23
CA SER A 146 -13.15 -3.00 -10.91
C SER A 146 -13.55 -1.59 -11.33
N THR A 147 -14.44 -1.46 -12.30
CA THR A 147 -14.95 -0.18 -12.80
C THR A 147 -15.81 0.53 -11.76
N VAL A 148 -16.61 -0.22 -11.01
CA VAL A 148 -17.44 0.31 -9.91
C VAL A 148 -16.57 0.92 -8.82
N GLN A 149 -15.48 0.21 -8.43
CA GLN A 149 -14.58 0.72 -7.38
C GLN A 149 -13.70 1.87 -7.87
N PHE A 150 -13.34 1.88 -9.15
CA PHE A 150 -12.65 3.02 -9.75
C PHE A 150 -13.50 4.29 -9.64
N ASN A 151 -14.80 4.18 -9.92
CA ASN A 151 -15.73 5.31 -9.82
C ASN A 151 -15.99 5.79 -8.38
N LYS A 152 -15.54 5.03 -7.36
CA LYS A 152 -15.57 5.46 -5.95
C LYS A 152 -14.33 6.23 -5.51
N LEU A 153 -13.34 6.46 -6.40
CA LEU A 153 -12.21 7.31 -6.04
C LEU A 153 -12.70 8.71 -5.61
N GLY A 154 -12.13 9.20 -4.50
CA GLY A 154 -12.52 10.44 -3.84
C GLY A 154 -13.58 10.27 -2.76
N GLN A 155 -14.03 9.03 -2.50
CA GLN A 155 -14.97 8.68 -1.43
C GLN A 155 -14.31 7.71 -0.44
N THR A 156 -14.80 7.67 0.78
CA THR A 156 -14.40 6.65 1.76
C THR A 156 -14.97 5.29 1.32
N ALA A 157 -14.11 4.41 0.81
CA ALA A 157 -14.55 3.18 0.15
C ALA A 157 -13.56 2.00 0.29
N SER A 158 -12.53 2.11 1.14
CA SER A 158 -11.58 1.02 1.37
C SER A 158 -11.77 0.39 2.76
N HIS A 159 -11.09 -0.73 3.00
CA HIS A 159 -11.04 -1.38 4.32
C HIS A 159 -9.82 -0.94 5.16
N GLY A 160 -9.16 0.17 4.78
CA GLY A 160 -8.00 0.72 5.48
C GLY A 160 -6.91 1.21 4.53
N CYS A 161 -6.67 0.53 3.41
CA CYS A 161 -5.71 0.96 2.39
C CYS A 161 -6.10 2.30 1.74
N ILE A 162 -5.13 2.94 1.10
CA ILE A 162 -5.28 4.20 0.38
C ILE A 162 -5.27 3.89 -1.12
N ARG A 163 -6.46 3.83 -1.72
CA ARG A 163 -6.63 3.50 -3.14
C ARG A 163 -6.43 4.73 -4.00
N LEU A 164 -5.77 4.56 -5.15
CA LEU A 164 -5.46 5.61 -6.13
C LEU A 164 -5.81 5.14 -7.55
N SER A 165 -5.75 6.05 -8.52
CA SER A 165 -5.62 5.67 -9.91
C SER A 165 -4.28 4.96 -10.14
N VAL A 166 -4.15 4.17 -11.22
CA VAL A 166 -2.88 3.51 -11.54
C VAL A 166 -1.77 4.50 -11.76
N GLY A 167 -2.04 5.59 -12.48
CA GLY A 167 -1.04 6.63 -12.75
C GLY A 167 -0.49 7.27 -11.47
N ASP A 168 -1.37 7.55 -10.50
CA ASP A 168 -0.99 8.16 -9.23
C ASP A 168 -0.26 7.16 -8.31
N ALA A 169 -0.74 5.91 -8.24
CA ALA A 169 -0.07 4.85 -7.50
C ALA A 169 1.33 4.57 -8.06
N LYS A 170 1.45 4.52 -9.39
CA LYS A 170 2.74 4.36 -10.09
C LYS A 170 3.66 5.54 -9.82
N TRP A 171 3.14 6.77 -9.81
CA TRP A 171 3.94 7.94 -9.51
C TRP A 171 4.57 7.85 -8.11
N ILE A 172 3.80 7.48 -7.08
CA ILE A 172 4.33 7.25 -5.73
C ILE A 172 5.38 6.12 -5.75
N TYR A 173 5.04 5.01 -6.39
CA TYR A 173 5.91 3.84 -6.49
C TYR A 173 7.27 4.16 -7.11
N ASP A 174 7.30 4.92 -8.19
CA ASP A 174 8.54 5.23 -8.92
C ASP A 174 9.34 6.36 -8.26
N ASN A 175 8.68 7.38 -7.73
CA ASN A 175 9.34 8.62 -7.31
C ASN A 175 9.64 8.70 -5.80
N CYS A 176 8.84 8.04 -4.95
CA CYS A 176 9.03 8.09 -3.51
C CYS A 176 9.92 6.93 -3.07
N ALA A 177 11.12 7.21 -2.54
CA ALA A 177 12.03 6.19 -2.01
C ALA A 177 11.41 5.46 -0.81
N LEU A 178 11.96 4.29 -0.44
CA LEU A 178 11.69 3.70 0.88
C LEU A 178 12.12 4.68 1.97
N GLY A 179 11.40 4.68 3.10
CA GLY A 179 11.58 5.66 4.15
C GLY A 179 10.88 7.01 3.87
N THR A 180 10.12 7.15 2.77
CA THR A 180 9.33 8.37 2.52
C THR A 180 8.34 8.59 3.64
N LYS A 181 8.34 9.81 4.21
CA LYS A 181 7.42 10.23 5.28
C LYS A 181 6.00 10.33 4.75
N VAL A 182 5.05 9.71 5.48
CA VAL A 182 3.62 9.75 5.20
C VAL A 182 2.90 10.19 6.46
N THR A 183 2.14 11.29 6.41
CA THR A 183 1.30 11.73 7.52
C THR A 183 -0.16 11.57 7.11
N VAL A 184 -0.90 10.76 7.87
CA VAL A 184 -2.35 10.55 7.70
C VAL A 184 -3.09 11.36 8.74
N TYR A 185 -4.06 12.18 8.31
CA TYR A 185 -4.84 13.06 9.18
C TYR A 185 -6.27 13.21 8.68
N SER A 186 -7.13 13.88 9.45
CA SER A 186 -8.52 14.22 9.09
C SER A 186 -8.72 15.72 9.10
N SER A 187 -9.30 16.25 8.04
CA SER A 187 -9.69 17.66 7.93
C SER A 187 -10.77 17.81 6.86
N SER A 188 -11.71 18.74 7.05
CA SER A 188 -12.65 19.14 6.02
C SER A 188 -11.98 19.92 4.87
N ASN A 189 -10.89 20.64 5.17
CA ASN A 189 -10.08 21.33 4.16
C ASN A 189 -9.23 20.30 3.39
N PRO A 190 -9.40 20.17 2.06
CA PRO A 190 -8.68 19.18 1.26
C PRO A 190 -7.17 19.41 1.17
N GLY A 191 -6.69 20.60 1.53
CA GLY A 191 -5.28 20.99 1.47
C GLY A 191 -4.98 22.03 0.39
N PRO A 192 -3.70 22.47 0.29
CA PRO A 192 -3.30 23.67 -0.47
C PRO A 192 -3.51 23.58 -1.98
N LEU A 193 -3.62 22.38 -2.54
CA LEU A 193 -3.86 22.17 -3.97
C LEU A 193 -5.31 21.78 -4.28
N GLY A 194 -6.19 21.81 -3.27
CA GLY A 194 -7.57 21.42 -3.42
C GLY A 194 -7.78 19.91 -3.67
N LYS A 195 -9.03 19.54 -3.91
CA LYS A 195 -9.41 18.16 -4.25
C LYS A 195 -9.47 17.97 -5.76
N PRO A 196 -8.65 17.08 -6.34
CA PRO A 196 -8.68 16.81 -7.79
C PRO A 196 -10.04 16.28 -8.25
N LYS A 197 -10.46 16.65 -9.45
CA LYS A 197 -11.64 16.05 -10.09
C LYS A 197 -11.33 14.60 -10.46
N GLY A 198 -12.25 13.70 -10.12
CA GLY A 198 -12.14 12.29 -10.47
C GLY A 198 -12.50 12.02 -11.94
N ILE A 199 -11.83 11.06 -12.53
CA ILE A 199 -12.23 10.45 -13.79
C ILE A 199 -13.35 9.46 -13.47
N LYS A 200 -14.34 9.35 -14.37
CA LYS A 200 -15.39 8.33 -14.30
C LYS A 200 -15.32 7.46 -15.53
N VAL A 201 -15.55 6.17 -15.36
CA VAL A 201 -15.58 5.17 -16.43
C VAL A 201 -16.96 4.54 -16.53
N SER A 202 -17.29 3.98 -17.68
CA SER A 202 -18.52 3.20 -17.85
C SER A 202 -18.49 1.95 -16.95
N THR A 203 -19.59 1.67 -16.28
CA THR A 203 -19.80 0.46 -15.48
C THR A 203 -20.52 -0.64 -16.24
N ALA A 204 -20.82 -0.45 -17.52
CA ALA A 204 -21.41 -1.47 -18.39
C ALA A 204 -20.56 -2.76 -18.43
N ARG A 205 -19.24 -2.63 -18.20
CA ARG A 205 -18.34 -3.74 -17.93
C ARG A 205 -17.96 -3.74 -16.46
N ARG A 206 -18.15 -4.86 -15.77
CA ARG A 206 -17.77 -5.03 -14.35
C ARG A 206 -16.29 -4.78 -14.11
N GLN A 207 -15.45 -5.10 -15.08
CA GLN A 207 -13.99 -4.96 -15.04
C GLN A 207 -13.47 -4.40 -16.35
N TYR A 208 -12.49 -3.51 -16.27
CA TYR A 208 -11.85 -2.92 -17.43
C TYR A 208 -10.52 -2.26 -17.05
N TRP A 209 -9.89 -1.58 -17.98
CA TRP A 209 -8.65 -0.85 -17.74
C TRP A 209 -8.87 0.43 -16.93
N ASP A 210 -7.87 0.78 -16.12
CA ASP A 210 -7.74 2.12 -15.56
C ASP A 210 -7.35 3.09 -16.69
N PRO A 211 -8.05 4.20 -16.90
CA PRO A 211 -7.70 5.17 -17.94
C PRO A 211 -6.28 5.74 -17.80
N THR A 212 -5.73 5.74 -16.60
CA THR A 212 -4.39 6.28 -16.28
C THR A 212 -3.28 5.24 -16.36
N ASP A 213 -3.61 3.97 -16.63
CA ASP A 213 -2.61 2.91 -16.74
C ASP A 213 -1.68 3.18 -17.94
N PRO A 214 -0.35 3.26 -17.74
CA PRO A 214 0.60 3.62 -18.79
C PRO A 214 0.86 2.51 -19.81
N SER A 215 0.27 1.33 -19.64
CA SER A 215 0.47 0.21 -20.56
C SER A 215 0.11 0.59 -22.01
N LYS A 216 0.99 0.24 -22.94
CA LYS A 216 0.72 0.42 -24.39
C LYS A 216 -0.53 -0.34 -24.84
N LYS A 217 -0.92 -1.41 -24.14
CA LYS A 217 -2.12 -2.21 -24.40
C LYS A 217 -3.41 -1.56 -23.89
N ASN A 218 -3.32 -0.47 -23.11
CA ASN A 218 -4.48 0.22 -22.55
C ASN A 218 -5.32 0.84 -23.70
N PRO A 219 -6.59 0.43 -23.89
CA PRO A 219 -7.43 0.93 -24.97
C PRO A 219 -7.69 2.44 -24.88
N TYR A 220 -7.69 2.99 -23.66
CA TYR A 220 -7.88 4.43 -23.45
C TYR A 220 -6.75 5.27 -24.06
N ARG A 221 -5.55 4.73 -24.23
CA ARG A 221 -4.42 5.44 -24.84
C ARG A 221 -4.54 5.59 -26.37
N LYS A 222 -5.35 4.75 -27.01
CA LYS A 222 -5.56 4.79 -28.46
C LYS A 222 -6.67 5.77 -28.87
N GLN A 223 -7.37 6.37 -27.90
CA GLN A 223 -8.49 7.24 -28.18
C GLN A 223 -8.03 8.67 -28.38
N LYS A 224 -8.33 9.21 -29.54
CA LYS A 224 -8.06 10.61 -29.85
C LYS A 224 -9.05 11.51 -29.11
N ALA A 225 -8.58 12.64 -28.62
CA ALA A 225 -9.44 13.70 -28.11
C ALA A 225 -10.41 14.17 -29.20
N THR A 226 -11.66 14.44 -28.83
CA THR A 226 -12.60 15.11 -29.74
C THR A 226 -12.38 16.60 -29.63
N LEU A 227 -11.94 17.22 -30.71
CA LEU A 227 -11.81 18.67 -30.81
C LEU A 227 -13.13 19.22 -31.35
N THR A 228 -13.79 20.06 -30.58
CA THR A 228 -14.98 20.80 -31.04
C THR A 228 -14.61 22.28 -31.16
N VAL A 229 -14.64 22.77 -32.37
CA VAL A 229 -14.47 24.20 -32.65
C VAL A 229 -15.87 24.82 -32.77
N ALA A 230 -16.16 25.79 -31.91
CA ALA A 230 -17.39 26.55 -32.05
C ALA A 230 -17.36 27.28 -33.40
N LYS A 231 -18.37 27.06 -34.22
CA LYS A 231 -18.58 27.85 -35.47
C LYS A 231 -18.82 29.31 -35.07
N LYS A 232 -17.76 30.07 -34.86
CA LYS A 232 -17.84 31.54 -34.76
C LYS A 232 -17.42 32.12 -36.11
N LYS A 233 -18.15 33.17 -36.52
CA LYS A 233 -17.69 34.00 -37.63
C LYS A 233 -16.24 34.38 -37.43
N ALA A 234 -15.43 34.26 -38.48
CA ALA A 234 -14.03 34.69 -38.42
C ALA A 234 -13.97 36.12 -37.84
N LYS A 235 -13.25 36.26 -36.74
CA LYS A 235 -12.97 37.59 -36.20
C LYS A 235 -11.71 38.08 -36.91
N THR A 236 -11.83 39.18 -37.59
CA THR A 236 -10.66 39.96 -38.04
C THR A 236 -9.95 40.55 -36.82
N ALA A 237 -8.67 40.25 -36.68
CA ALA A 237 -7.81 40.89 -35.72
C ALA A 237 -7.00 41.98 -36.41
N GLU A 238 -6.89 43.15 -35.82
CA GLU A 238 -6.02 44.22 -36.33
C GLU A 238 -4.55 43.82 -36.18
N TYR A 239 -3.72 44.18 -37.16
CA TYR A 239 -2.31 43.90 -37.17
C TYR A 239 -1.64 44.54 -35.90
N GLY A 240 -0.90 43.74 -35.13
CA GLY A 240 -0.22 44.20 -33.92
C GLY A 240 -1.02 44.02 -32.62
N THR A 241 -2.27 43.54 -32.66
CA THR A 241 -3.05 43.18 -31.46
C THR A 241 -2.86 41.73 -31.07
N SER A 242 -2.74 41.44 -29.77
CA SER A 242 -2.71 40.06 -29.31
C SER A 242 -4.10 39.42 -29.46
N TYR A 243 -4.20 38.32 -30.22
CA TYR A 243 -5.44 37.60 -30.43
C TYR A 243 -5.38 36.19 -29.79
N ASN A 244 -6.34 35.90 -28.94
CA ASN A 244 -6.42 34.57 -28.33
C ASN A 244 -7.05 33.58 -29.33
N VAL A 245 -6.23 32.91 -30.10
CA VAL A 245 -6.62 31.91 -31.09
C VAL A 245 -7.33 30.70 -30.49
N LYS A 246 -7.23 30.48 -29.17
CA LYS A 246 -7.91 29.39 -28.45
C LYS A 246 -9.33 29.75 -28.03
N SER A 247 -9.76 31.01 -28.18
CA SER A 247 -11.12 31.42 -27.82
C SER A 247 -12.16 30.70 -28.66
N GLY A 248 -13.02 29.94 -28.01
CA GLY A 248 -14.06 29.14 -28.67
C GLY A 248 -13.63 27.75 -29.17
N VAL A 249 -12.39 27.33 -28.86
CA VAL A 249 -11.93 25.96 -29.09
C VAL A 249 -12.04 25.19 -27.80
N THR A 250 -12.75 24.07 -27.83
CA THR A 250 -12.82 23.14 -26.69
C THR A 250 -12.34 21.76 -27.13
N ALA A 251 -11.41 21.20 -26.39
CA ALA A 251 -10.98 19.83 -26.56
C ALA A 251 -11.50 19.01 -25.39
N LYS A 252 -12.14 17.88 -25.68
CA LYS A 252 -12.63 16.95 -24.66
C LYS A 252 -12.10 15.56 -24.94
N ASP A 253 -11.60 14.92 -23.90
CA ASP A 253 -11.31 13.51 -23.96
C ASP A 253 -12.62 12.73 -24.24
N LYS A 254 -12.59 11.86 -25.25
CA LYS A 254 -13.80 11.16 -25.73
C LYS A 254 -14.42 10.25 -24.68
N ILE A 255 -13.63 9.76 -23.72
CA ILE A 255 -14.07 8.79 -22.72
C ILE A 255 -14.39 9.47 -21.41
N THR A 256 -13.46 10.26 -20.91
CA THR A 256 -13.59 10.91 -19.61
C THR A 256 -14.44 12.16 -19.65
N LYS A 257 -14.74 12.67 -20.88
CA LYS A 257 -15.44 13.95 -21.13
C LYS A 257 -14.78 15.16 -20.47
N LYS A 258 -13.53 15.01 -20.03
CA LYS A 258 -12.74 16.06 -19.40
C LYS A 258 -12.25 17.04 -20.46
N SER A 259 -12.31 18.33 -20.15
CA SER A 259 -11.64 19.36 -20.97
C SER A 259 -10.13 19.17 -20.90
N LEU A 260 -9.46 19.27 -22.02
CA LEU A 260 -8.02 19.19 -22.15
C LEU A 260 -7.40 20.58 -22.06
#